data_26c917162efb9f81ebaa48f866cf66d7
#
_entry.id   26c917162efb9f81ebaa48f866cf66d7
#
_cell.length_a   1.000
_cell.length_b   1.000
_cell.length_c   1.000
_cell.angle_alpha   90.00
_cell.angle_beta   90.00
_cell.angle_gamma   90.00
#
_symmetry.space_group_name_H-M   'P 1'
#
loop_
_entity.id
_entity.type
_entity.pdbx_description
1 polymer ?
#
loop_
_entity_poly.entity_id
_entity_poly.type
_entity_poly.pdbx_seq_one_letter_code
_entity_poly.pdbx_strand_id
1 'polypeptide(L)'
;MGSRWFVARMIPQRYSSFFFTILVLSWATACQKVKPKAPVAEGFDPPIPTAFSFLAGPITFQIKSLEDKINAAVKTEIISPETLKGQKGANLNMRVRRTGRIRIRYVNHKVTFSAPLEIWLDNPIRLRKKKHAPEALCALSVDFQSPLQVASDWRLTTRASLVKHTWIKPPKVRVLGIGIPFARLAENLIRKRRPEIEKAIDDAVYNGLRLDKQVRPIWLDLQKPLLLAKKPDTLWLVPTPFSVAVGEVTGNDQTLTVPIRVAFYTKTMIGLRPKPVLNHKLPAIRRDKHIRQTTDLRVMSFISYADINRILARQLKGRKLELAGGLLTINKTTVYGGQHAVIIRADVGGAVKGTLFFRGQPAYDTLTHTLLVKNIDFDVETEQRLLASADWLLHDRLNDTLAKALRFPIREQIDKLPTLIDTAFERAKAGRKNDLDILAFQFVPQMIAIRPNGIQAMLKVETKVAFKVKRL
;
A
#
# COMPACT_ATOMS: atom_id res chain seq x y z
N MET A 1 -36.16 70.77 97.33
CA MET A 1 -35.06 69.95 97.86
C MET A 1 -34.87 68.68 96.93
N GLY A 2 -33.70 68.47 96.38
CA GLY A 2 -33.23 67.23 95.83
C GLY A 2 -33.32 67.09 94.31
N SER A 3 -32.35 67.65 93.64
CA SER A 3 -32.02 67.41 92.23
C SER A 3 -31.36 66.07 92.02
N ARG A 4 -31.76 65.38 90.98
CA ARG A 4 -30.99 64.21 90.41
C ARG A 4 -30.79 64.39 88.94
N TRP A 5 -29.54 64.60 88.55
CA TRP A 5 -29.02 64.63 87.17
C TRP A 5 -28.96 63.24 86.54
N PHE A 6 -29.52 63.13 85.32
CA PHE A 6 -29.31 61.97 84.46
C PHE A 6 -28.15 62.28 83.50
N VAL A 7 -27.09 61.52 83.63
CA VAL A 7 -25.95 61.57 82.71
C VAL A 7 -26.21 60.63 81.58
N ALA A 8 -26.43 61.12 80.35
CA ALA A 8 -26.51 60.31 79.13
C ALA A 8 -25.10 59.94 78.68
N ARG A 9 -24.77 58.64 78.64
CA ARG A 9 -23.53 58.11 78.12
C ARG A 9 -23.61 58.04 76.59
N MET A 10 -22.87 58.90 75.86
CA MET A 10 -22.57 58.83 74.44
C MET A 10 -21.68 57.59 74.15
N ILE A 11 -22.14 56.69 73.30
CA ILE A 11 -21.35 55.60 72.74
C ILE A 11 -20.66 56.13 71.50
N PRO A 12 -19.33 55.97 71.31
CA PRO A 12 -18.63 56.51 70.15
C PRO A 12 -18.91 55.72 68.92
N GLN A 13 -19.39 56.39 67.89
CA GLN A 13 -19.76 55.92 66.53
C GLN A 13 -18.55 55.57 65.65
N ARG A 14 -17.48 55.01 66.23
CA ARG A 14 -16.22 54.78 65.50
C ARG A 14 -16.00 53.31 64.96
N TYR A 15 -16.89 52.38 65.25
CA TYR A 15 -16.70 51.00 64.81
C TYR A 15 -17.54 50.54 63.56
N SER A 16 -18.51 51.36 63.15
CA SER A 16 -19.34 51.02 61.96
C SER A 16 -18.61 51.23 60.64
N SER A 17 -17.69 52.18 60.53
CA SER A 17 -16.95 52.41 59.27
C SER A 17 -15.85 51.39 59.01
N PHE A 18 -15.32 50.72 60.02
CA PHE A 18 -14.26 49.71 59.85
C PHE A 18 -14.80 48.36 59.30
N PHE A 19 -16.01 47.99 59.71
CA PHE A 19 -16.65 46.77 59.19
C PHE A 19 -17.13 46.91 57.74
N PHE A 20 -17.55 48.08 57.31
CA PHE A 20 -17.97 48.37 55.97
C PHE A 20 -16.76 48.40 54.98
N THR A 21 -15.61 48.92 55.45
CA THR A 21 -14.38 48.97 54.63
C THR A 21 -13.75 47.59 54.46
N ILE A 22 -13.82 46.68 55.44
CA ILE A 22 -13.34 45.33 55.35
C ILE A 22 -14.24 44.50 54.43
N LEU A 23 -15.58 44.71 54.46
CA LEU A 23 -16.51 44.02 53.56
C LEU A 23 -16.39 44.49 52.12
N VAL A 24 -16.07 45.75 51.84
CA VAL A 24 -15.83 46.24 50.47
C VAL A 24 -14.45 45.86 49.94
N LEU A 25 -13.42 45.68 50.77
CA LEU A 25 -12.12 45.15 50.33
C LEU A 25 -12.12 43.69 50.01
N SER A 26 -13.03 42.86 50.60
CA SER A 26 -13.15 41.45 50.28
C SER A 26 -13.83 41.18 48.93
N TRP A 27 -14.54 42.13 48.34
CA TRP A 27 -15.19 42.02 47.03
C TRP A 27 -14.27 42.48 45.88
N ALA A 28 -13.14 43.12 46.14
CA ALA A 28 -12.20 43.56 45.12
C ALA A 28 -11.19 42.48 44.69
N THR A 29 -11.16 41.30 45.35
CA THR A 29 -10.22 40.23 45.01
C THR A 29 -10.77 39.22 44.01
N ALA A 30 -12.02 39.35 43.53
CA ALA A 30 -12.77 38.32 42.83
C ALA A 30 -12.59 38.29 41.29
N CYS A 31 -11.53 38.90 40.72
CA CYS A 31 -11.27 38.78 39.26
C CYS A 31 -9.78 38.90 38.92
N GLN A 32 -8.94 38.10 39.55
CA GLN A 32 -7.55 37.98 39.07
C GLN A 32 -7.52 37.16 37.78
N LYS A 33 -7.10 37.81 36.69
CA LYS A 33 -6.92 37.18 35.40
C LYS A 33 -5.74 36.22 35.47
N VAL A 34 -5.97 34.92 35.26
CA VAL A 34 -4.94 33.90 35.21
C VAL A 34 -4.03 34.14 34.00
N LYS A 35 -2.77 34.47 34.25
CA LYS A 35 -1.75 34.69 33.20
C LYS A 35 -0.45 33.97 33.58
N PRO A 36 -0.41 32.67 33.43
CA PRO A 36 0.82 31.88 33.62
C PRO A 36 1.84 32.20 32.55
N LYS A 37 3.12 31.94 32.82
CA LYS A 37 4.17 31.93 31.79
C LYS A 37 3.92 30.78 30.83
N ALA A 38 4.09 31.04 29.53
CA ALA A 38 3.90 30.00 28.52
C ALA A 38 5.01 28.93 28.65
N PRO A 39 4.66 27.65 28.65
CA PRO A 39 5.63 26.55 28.54
C PRO A 39 6.52 26.69 27.31
N VAL A 40 7.80 26.32 27.46
CA VAL A 40 8.81 26.51 26.42
C VAL A 40 8.59 25.47 25.31
N ALA A 41 8.69 25.93 24.07
CA ALA A 41 8.61 25.05 22.88
C ALA A 41 9.99 24.42 22.57
N GLU A 42 10.50 23.62 23.50
CA GLU A 42 11.78 22.89 23.41
C GLU A 42 11.61 21.43 23.87
N GLY A 43 12.66 20.62 23.76
CA GLY A 43 12.61 19.21 24.18
C GLY A 43 11.69 18.38 23.28
N PHE A 44 11.98 18.39 21.97
CA PHE A 44 11.23 17.62 20.99
C PHE A 44 11.76 16.18 20.89
N ASP A 45 10.88 15.27 20.49
CA ASP A 45 11.27 13.89 20.20
C ASP A 45 12.16 13.82 18.94
N PRO A 46 13.03 12.80 18.82
CA PRO A 46 13.76 12.54 17.60
C PRO A 46 12.81 12.20 16.45
N PRO A 47 13.19 12.46 15.19
CA PRO A 47 12.37 12.09 14.05
C PRO A 47 12.21 10.58 13.98
N ILE A 48 10.98 10.12 13.68
CA ILE A 48 10.72 8.70 13.43
C ILE A 48 11.49 8.29 12.17
N PRO A 49 12.31 7.22 12.21
CA PRO A 49 13.05 6.76 11.05
C PRO A 49 12.14 6.43 9.88
N THR A 50 12.56 6.80 8.66
CA THR A 50 11.81 6.46 7.46
C THR A 50 11.77 4.95 7.27
N ALA A 51 10.58 4.38 7.31
CA ALA A 51 10.35 2.98 7.05
C ALA A 51 9.66 2.79 5.69
N PHE A 52 10.00 1.70 5.01
CA PHE A 52 9.32 1.34 3.78
C PHE A 52 8.30 0.23 4.03
N SER A 53 7.29 0.24 3.19
CA SER A 53 6.18 -0.70 3.17
C SER A 53 6.42 -1.80 2.15
N PHE A 54 5.81 -2.95 2.39
CA PHE A 54 5.77 -4.04 1.43
C PHE A 54 4.31 -4.38 1.10
N LEU A 55 4.00 -4.42 -0.17
CA LEU A 55 2.80 -5.05 -0.69
C LEU A 55 3.24 -6.40 -1.27
N ALA A 56 2.82 -7.49 -0.67
CA ALA A 56 3.17 -8.83 -1.12
C ALA A 56 1.92 -9.69 -1.29
N GLY A 57 1.88 -10.43 -2.38
CA GLY A 57 0.79 -11.35 -2.67
C GLY A 57 1.07 -12.16 -3.93
N PRO A 58 0.34 -13.25 -4.16
CA PRO A 58 0.43 -14.05 -5.38
C PRO A 58 -0.29 -13.34 -6.53
N ILE A 59 0.32 -13.38 -7.73
CA ILE A 59 -0.37 -13.09 -8.98
C ILE A 59 -0.70 -14.42 -9.66
N THR A 60 -1.98 -14.69 -9.87
CA THR A 60 -2.45 -15.95 -10.45
C THR A 60 -2.94 -15.73 -11.87
N PHE A 61 -2.46 -16.58 -12.79
CA PHE A 61 -2.80 -16.61 -14.21
C PHE A 61 -3.47 -17.92 -14.58
N GLN A 62 -4.49 -17.87 -15.43
CA GLN A 62 -5.08 -19.09 -16.01
C GLN A 62 -4.15 -19.64 -17.09
N ILE A 63 -3.83 -20.94 -17.03
CA ILE A 63 -3.01 -21.62 -18.04
C ILE A 63 -3.64 -21.49 -19.42
N LYS A 64 -4.97 -21.60 -19.53
CA LYS A 64 -5.69 -21.42 -20.79
C LYS A 64 -5.41 -20.05 -21.44
N SER A 65 -5.38 -18.98 -20.65
CA SER A 65 -5.04 -17.64 -21.17
C SER A 65 -3.61 -17.56 -21.69
N LEU A 66 -2.69 -18.28 -21.05
CA LEU A 66 -1.29 -18.40 -21.50
C LEU A 66 -1.21 -19.22 -22.79
N GLU A 67 -1.94 -20.34 -22.89
CA GLU A 67 -2.05 -21.13 -24.13
C GLU A 67 -2.54 -20.28 -25.30
N ASP A 68 -3.60 -19.51 -25.10
CA ASP A 68 -4.17 -18.66 -26.15
C ASP A 68 -3.16 -17.64 -26.65
N LYS A 69 -2.42 -17.00 -25.74
CA LYS A 69 -1.36 -16.04 -26.09
C LYS A 69 -0.22 -16.68 -26.84
N ILE A 70 0.27 -17.84 -26.39
CA ILE A 70 1.36 -18.56 -27.07
C ILE A 70 0.90 -19.03 -28.45
N ASN A 71 -0.32 -19.58 -28.55
CA ASN A 71 -0.86 -20.02 -29.84
C ASN A 71 -1.06 -18.88 -30.83
N ALA A 72 -1.35 -17.67 -30.35
CA ALA A 72 -1.42 -16.47 -31.20
C ALA A 72 -0.03 -15.93 -31.60
N ALA A 73 0.98 -16.12 -30.75
CA ALA A 73 2.34 -15.61 -30.98
C ALA A 73 3.20 -16.55 -31.84
N VAL A 74 3.04 -17.87 -31.65
CA VAL A 74 3.82 -18.89 -32.38
C VAL A 74 3.23 -19.13 -33.77
N LYS A 75 4.00 -18.86 -34.82
CA LYS A 75 3.60 -19.08 -36.21
C LYS A 75 3.29 -20.57 -36.45
N THR A 76 2.40 -20.84 -37.41
CA THR A 76 2.09 -22.20 -37.86
C THR A 76 3.32 -22.87 -38.45
N GLU A 77 4.10 -22.16 -39.25
CA GLU A 77 5.37 -22.65 -39.79
C GLU A 77 6.50 -22.24 -38.83
N ILE A 78 7.09 -23.25 -38.16
CA ILE A 78 8.13 -23.04 -37.14
C ILE A 78 9.51 -22.98 -37.81
N ILE A 79 9.74 -23.81 -38.81
CA ILE A 79 10.95 -23.88 -39.63
C ILE A 79 10.55 -23.81 -41.08
N SER A 80 11.14 -22.89 -41.84
CA SER A 80 11.04 -22.77 -43.30
C SER A 80 12.41 -22.90 -43.96
N PRO A 81 12.49 -23.19 -45.24
CA PRO A 81 13.76 -23.20 -45.98
C PRO A 81 14.54 -21.88 -45.84
N GLU A 82 13.84 -20.74 -45.77
CA GLU A 82 14.43 -19.42 -45.61
C GLU A 82 15.10 -19.30 -44.23
N THR A 83 14.54 -19.86 -43.16
CA THR A 83 15.12 -19.83 -41.80
C THR A 83 16.38 -20.70 -41.69
N LEU A 84 16.63 -21.56 -42.67
CA LEU A 84 17.76 -22.47 -42.71
C LEU A 84 18.89 -22.01 -43.62
N LYS A 85 18.71 -20.92 -44.38
CA LYS A 85 19.76 -20.35 -45.25
C LYS A 85 21.00 -19.99 -44.44
N GLY A 86 22.17 -20.50 -44.91
CA GLY A 86 23.46 -20.23 -44.24
C GLY A 86 23.83 -21.20 -43.13
N GLN A 87 22.99 -22.16 -42.78
CA GLN A 87 23.28 -23.19 -41.74
C GLN A 87 23.74 -24.53 -42.37
N LYS A 88 24.58 -25.30 -41.63
CA LYS A 88 24.97 -26.67 -42.05
C LYS A 88 23.72 -27.55 -42.24
N GLY A 89 23.47 -28.01 -43.45
CA GLY A 89 22.30 -28.84 -43.82
C GLY A 89 21.14 -28.05 -44.46
N ALA A 90 21.35 -26.80 -44.90
CA ALA A 90 20.40 -26.00 -45.67
C ALA A 90 20.02 -26.65 -47.04
N ASN A 91 20.74 -27.65 -47.47
CA ASN A 91 20.44 -28.41 -48.71
C ASN A 91 19.21 -29.33 -48.61
N LEU A 92 18.71 -29.56 -47.40
CA LEU A 92 17.44 -30.25 -47.19
C LEU A 92 16.35 -29.17 -47.05
N ASN A 93 15.55 -28.93 -48.08
CA ASN A 93 14.39 -28.03 -48.02
C ASN A 93 13.34 -28.62 -47.07
N MET A 94 13.61 -28.44 -45.76
CA MET A 94 12.77 -28.96 -44.71
C MET A 94 11.82 -27.85 -44.19
N ARG A 95 10.57 -28.23 -44.00
CA ARG A 95 9.58 -27.40 -43.31
C ARG A 95 9.07 -28.13 -42.09
N VAL A 96 8.92 -27.43 -41.00
CA VAL A 96 8.26 -27.94 -39.80
C VAL A 96 7.05 -27.03 -39.52
N ARG A 97 5.88 -27.67 -39.57
CA ARG A 97 4.60 -26.96 -39.38
C ARG A 97 3.86 -27.53 -38.16
N ARG A 98 3.27 -26.65 -37.41
CA ARG A 98 2.36 -27.01 -36.34
C ARG A 98 0.98 -27.33 -36.90
N THR A 99 0.44 -28.52 -36.61
CA THR A 99 -0.87 -28.98 -37.10
C THR A 99 -2.00 -28.79 -36.10
N GLY A 100 -1.69 -28.42 -34.86
CA GLY A 100 -2.67 -28.18 -33.82
C GLY A 100 -2.23 -27.14 -32.79
N ARG A 101 -3.02 -26.99 -31.75
CA ARG A 101 -2.72 -26.05 -30.65
C ARG A 101 -1.58 -26.58 -29.79
N ILE A 102 -0.73 -25.65 -29.33
CA ILE A 102 0.22 -25.89 -28.25
C ILE A 102 -0.59 -25.99 -26.96
N ARG A 103 -0.43 -27.08 -26.24
CA ARG A 103 -1.01 -27.33 -24.94
C ARG A 103 0.02 -27.04 -23.87
N ILE A 104 -0.41 -26.46 -22.76
CA ILE A 104 0.47 -26.08 -21.62
C ILE A 104 -0.01 -26.82 -20.39
N ARG A 105 0.91 -27.46 -19.67
CA ARG A 105 0.68 -28.07 -18.35
C ARG A 105 1.81 -27.69 -17.40
N TYR A 106 1.51 -27.64 -16.14
CA TYR A 106 2.51 -27.42 -15.09
C TYR A 106 2.71 -28.74 -14.32
N VAL A 107 3.89 -29.29 -14.45
CA VAL A 107 4.23 -30.61 -13.86
C VAL A 107 5.65 -30.52 -13.28
N ASN A 108 5.84 -30.99 -12.04
CA ASN A 108 7.15 -31.07 -11.38
C ASN A 108 7.94 -29.77 -11.44
N HIS A 109 7.29 -28.65 -11.04
CA HIS A 109 7.88 -27.28 -11.04
C HIS A 109 8.36 -26.79 -12.42
N LYS A 110 7.89 -27.40 -13.50
CA LYS A 110 8.20 -27.02 -14.87
C LYS A 110 6.93 -26.88 -15.70
N VAL A 111 6.98 -25.98 -16.64
CA VAL A 111 5.94 -25.87 -17.67
C VAL A 111 6.26 -26.84 -18.78
N THR A 112 5.30 -27.68 -19.15
CA THR A 112 5.38 -28.59 -20.30
C THR A 112 4.56 -28.01 -21.43
N PHE A 113 5.20 -27.87 -22.59
CA PHE A 113 4.56 -27.48 -23.86
C PHE A 113 4.46 -28.68 -24.74
N SER A 114 3.25 -29.05 -25.16
CA SER A 114 3.00 -30.16 -26.07
C SER A 114 2.41 -29.65 -27.39
N ALA A 115 2.99 -30.03 -28.53
CA ALA A 115 2.52 -29.58 -29.82
C ALA A 115 2.56 -30.71 -30.87
N PRO A 116 1.51 -30.90 -31.67
CA PRO A 116 1.56 -31.75 -32.84
C PRO A 116 2.26 -31.02 -33.99
N LEU A 117 3.25 -31.66 -34.57
CA LEU A 117 4.07 -31.15 -35.67
C LEU A 117 4.02 -32.06 -36.86
N GLU A 118 4.12 -31.49 -38.05
CA GLU A 118 4.43 -32.19 -39.30
C GLU A 118 5.77 -31.73 -39.84
N ILE A 119 6.57 -32.70 -40.32
CA ILE A 119 7.83 -32.47 -41.01
C ILE A 119 7.63 -32.75 -42.49
N TRP A 120 7.91 -31.76 -43.30
CA TRP A 120 7.85 -31.84 -44.76
C TRP A 120 9.26 -31.76 -45.30
N LEU A 121 9.57 -32.59 -46.27
CA LEU A 121 10.81 -32.52 -47.04
C LEU A 121 10.46 -32.28 -48.51
N ASP A 122 11.02 -31.22 -49.06
CA ASP A 122 10.95 -31.00 -50.50
C ASP A 122 12.02 -31.89 -51.16
N ASN A 123 11.58 -32.94 -51.81
CA ASN A 123 12.39 -33.85 -52.64
C ASN A 123 13.54 -34.57 -51.87
N PRO A 124 13.22 -35.54 -50.98
CA PRO A 124 14.22 -36.27 -50.18
C PRO A 124 15.16 -37.14 -51.03
N ILE A 125 14.76 -37.49 -52.25
CA ILE A 125 15.55 -38.31 -53.14
C ILE A 125 15.43 -37.75 -54.58
N ARG A 126 16.54 -37.22 -55.12
CA ARG A 126 16.65 -36.72 -56.50
C ARG A 126 16.60 -37.85 -57.54
N LEU A 127 15.61 -38.76 -57.48
CA LEU A 127 15.56 -39.95 -58.41
C LEU A 127 14.79 -39.69 -59.68
N ARG A 128 14.10 -38.57 -59.90
CA ARG A 128 13.50 -38.21 -61.22
C ARG A 128 13.14 -36.76 -61.31
N LYS A 129 13.25 -36.14 -62.49
CA LYS A 129 12.92 -34.73 -62.83
C LYS A 129 11.41 -34.40 -62.77
N LYS A 130 10.56 -35.21 -62.20
CA LYS A 130 9.13 -34.83 -62.00
C LYS A 130 8.96 -34.08 -60.69
N LYS A 131 8.42 -32.86 -60.75
CA LYS A 131 7.94 -32.07 -59.62
C LYS A 131 6.78 -32.82 -58.95
N HIS A 132 7.07 -33.66 -57.96
CA HIS A 132 6.02 -34.15 -57.08
C HIS A 132 5.67 -33.06 -56.06
N ALA A 133 4.39 -32.95 -55.73
CA ALA A 133 3.96 -32.08 -54.65
C ALA A 133 4.67 -32.48 -53.34
N PRO A 134 5.12 -31.53 -52.51
CA PRO A 134 5.76 -31.87 -51.27
C PRO A 134 4.83 -32.70 -50.39
N GLU A 135 5.31 -33.86 -49.94
CA GLU A 135 4.58 -34.74 -49.02
C GLU A 135 5.10 -34.62 -47.60
N ALA A 136 4.19 -34.72 -46.63
CA ALA A 136 4.58 -34.79 -45.21
C ALA A 136 5.36 -36.09 -44.97
N LEU A 137 6.62 -35.96 -44.58
CA LEU A 137 7.47 -37.09 -44.25
C LEU A 137 6.95 -37.83 -43.02
N CYS A 138 6.55 -37.11 -41.99
CA CYS A 138 6.05 -37.66 -40.75
C CYS A 138 5.22 -36.64 -39.96
N ALA A 139 4.42 -37.15 -39.03
CA ALA A 139 3.76 -36.34 -38.01
C ALA A 139 4.10 -36.88 -36.62
N LEU A 140 4.35 -35.99 -35.67
CA LEU A 140 4.73 -36.33 -34.31
C LEU A 140 4.15 -35.36 -33.32
N SER A 141 3.95 -35.80 -32.08
CA SER A 141 3.77 -34.92 -30.94
C SER A 141 5.10 -34.70 -30.25
N VAL A 142 5.43 -33.47 -29.91
CA VAL A 142 6.64 -33.10 -29.17
C VAL A 142 6.28 -32.50 -27.83
N ASP A 143 7.01 -32.93 -26.79
CA ASP A 143 6.90 -32.38 -25.45
C ASP A 143 8.20 -31.69 -25.07
N PHE A 144 8.09 -30.41 -24.80
CA PHE A 144 9.17 -29.58 -24.27
C PHE A 144 8.88 -29.26 -22.82
N GLN A 145 9.91 -29.30 -21.98
CA GLN A 145 9.84 -28.81 -20.60
C GLN A 145 10.74 -27.61 -20.42
N SER A 146 10.31 -26.69 -19.59
CA SER A 146 11.07 -25.50 -19.25
C SER A 146 10.75 -25.01 -17.85
N PRO A 147 11.75 -24.58 -17.05
CA PRO A 147 11.47 -23.67 -15.96
C PRO A 147 10.92 -22.37 -16.54
N LEU A 148 9.85 -21.84 -15.93
CA LEU A 148 9.30 -20.55 -16.30
C LEU A 148 9.81 -19.49 -15.33
N GLN A 149 10.41 -18.45 -15.84
CA GLN A 149 11.00 -17.37 -15.05
C GLN A 149 10.58 -16.02 -15.58
N VAL A 150 10.57 -15.02 -14.68
CA VAL A 150 10.41 -13.63 -15.07
C VAL A 150 11.79 -13.00 -15.19
N ALA A 151 12.11 -12.44 -16.35
CA ALA A 151 13.36 -11.72 -16.60
C ALA A 151 13.32 -10.33 -15.97
N SER A 152 14.51 -9.72 -15.80
CA SER A 152 14.65 -8.38 -15.20
C SER A 152 13.92 -7.28 -15.98
N ASP A 153 13.64 -7.49 -17.25
CA ASP A 153 12.91 -6.60 -18.16
C ASP A 153 11.39 -6.86 -18.20
N TRP A 154 10.86 -7.65 -17.28
CA TRP A 154 9.44 -8.00 -17.18
C TRP A 154 8.93 -8.89 -18.33
N ARG A 155 9.77 -9.66 -18.94
CA ARG A 155 9.37 -10.69 -19.91
C ARG A 155 9.42 -12.06 -19.27
N LEU A 156 8.54 -12.96 -19.73
CA LEU A 156 8.67 -14.37 -19.39
C LEU A 156 9.78 -15.01 -20.23
N THR A 157 10.60 -15.79 -19.57
CA THR A 157 11.69 -16.53 -20.21
C THR A 157 11.54 -18.01 -19.92
N THR A 158 11.87 -18.80 -20.92
CA THR A 158 11.96 -20.25 -20.86
C THR A 158 13.35 -20.68 -21.27
N ARG A 159 13.69 -21.91 -20.92
CA ARG A 159 14.79 -22.69 -21.48
C ARG A 159 14.19 -24.02 -21.90
N ALA A 160 13.52 -23.98 -23.03
CA ALA A 160 12.84 -25.17 -23.57
C ALA A 160 13.84 -26.29 -23.80
N SER A 161 13.48 -27.47 -23.36
CA SER A 161 14.25 -28.69 -23.60
C SER A 161 13.30 -29.75 -24.07
N LEU A 162 13.59 -30.36 -25.24
CA LEU A 162 12.84 -31.47 -25.78
C LEU A 162 13.00 -32.68 -24.85
N VAL A 163 11.90 -33.14 -24.27
CA VAL A 163 11.89 -34.30 -23.35
C VAL A 163 11.46 -35.55 -24.04
N LYS A 164 10.43 -35.47 -24.89
CA LYS A 164 9.82 -36.61 -25.56
C LYS A 164 9.27 -36.22 -26.92
N HIS A 165 9.32 -37.15 -27.84
CA HIS A 165 8.51 -37.13 -29.05
C HIS A 165 7.77 -38.46 -29.23
N THR A 166 6.59 -38.39 -29.82
CA THR A 166 5.76 -39.58 -30.10
C THR A 166 5.27 -39.49 -31.53
N TRP A 167 5.53 -40.51 -32.32
CA TRP A 167 5.10 -40.54 -33.70
C TRP A 167 3.57 -40.67 -33.78
N ILE A 168 2.91 -39.73 -34.46
CA ILE A 168 1.50 -39.82 -34.88
C ILE A 168 1.44 -40.54 -36.19
N LYS A 169 2.34 -40.18 -37.14
CA LYS A 169 2.55 -40.82 -38.43
C LYS A 169 4.06 -41.03 -38.56
N PRO A 170 4.53 -42.28 -38.45
CA PRO A 170 5.95 -42.58 -38.57
C PRO A 170 6.49 -42.20 -39.95
N PRO A 171 7.79 -41.82 -40.05
CA PRO A 171 8.38 -41.42 -41.30
C PRO A 171 8.50 -42.59 -42.25
N LYS A 172 7.80 -42.52 -43.39
CA LYS A 172 7.83 -43.51 -44.49
C LYS A 172 8.03 -42.75 -45.79
N VAL A 173 8.95 -43.20 -46.61
CA VAL A 173 9.10 -42.71 -47.97
C VAL A 173 8.71 -43.85 -48.93
N ARG A 174 7.89 -43.57 -49.90
CA ARG A 174 7.51 -44.52 -50.93
C ARG A 174 8.55 -44.46 -52.05
N VAL A 175 9.22 -45.57 -52.27
CA VAL A 175 10.12 -45.80 -53.42
C VAL A 175 9.54 -46.90 -54.21
N LEU A 176 9.18 -46.66 -55.49
CA LEU A 176 8.52 -47.65 -56.41
C LEU A 176 7.28 -48.33 -55.81
N GLY A 177 6.48 -47.54 -55.01
CA GLY A 177 5.28 -48.09 -54.37
C GLY A 177 5.51 -48.76 -53.01
N ILE A 178 6.75 -49.08 -52.65
CA ILE A 178 7.11 -49.75 -51.41
C ILE A 178 7.42 -48.68 -50.34
N GLY A 179 6.77 -48.73 -49.16
CA GLY A 179 7.02 -47.84 -48.04
C GLY A 179 8.30 -48.22 -47.28
N ILE A 180 9.35 -47.44 -47.39
CA ILE A 180 10.61 -47.64 -46.66
C ILE A 180 10.56 -46.80 -45.35
N PRO A 181 10.81 -47.42 -44.17
CA PRO A 181 10.83 -46.67 -42.91
C PRO A 181 12.09 -45.82 -42.79
N PHE A 182 11.92 -44.48 -42.62
CA PHE A 182 13.00 -43.54 -42.46
C PHE A 182 13.10 -42.98 -40.99
N ALA A 183 12.70 -43.80 -40.01
CA ALA A 183 12.66 -43.38 -38.61
C ALA A 183 14.01 -42.83 -38.13
N ARG A 184 15.12 -43.53 -38.41
CA ARG A 184 16.48 -43.08 -38.03
C ARG A 184 16.87 -41.73 -38.66
N LEU A 185 16.45 -41.47 -39.91
CA LEU A 185 16.71 -40.20 -40.57
C LEU A 185 15.91 -39.09 -39.91
N ALA A 186 14.62 -39.30 -39.63
CA ALA A 186 13.77 -38.32 -38.95
C ALA A 186 14.24 -38.04 -37.53
N GLU A 187 14.64 -39.07 -36.78
CA GLU A 187 15.22 -38.90 -35.44
C GLU A 187 16.52 -38.07 -35.46
N ASN A 188 17.38 -38.35 -36.42
CA ASN A 188 18.61 -37.59 -36.62
C ASN A 188 18.34 -36.15 -37.00
N LEU A 189 17.31 -35.87 -37.81
CA LEU A 189 16.89 -34.51 -38.17
C LEU A 189 16.32 -33.78 -36.95
N ILE A 190 15.44 -34.39 -36.17
CA ILE A 190 14.88 -33.85 -34.96
C ILE A 190 16.04 -33.49 -33.98
N ARG A 191 16.94 -34.48 -33.75
CA ARG A 191 18.10 -34.28 -32.87
C ARG A 191 19.00 -33.15 -33.33
N LYS A 192 19.28 -33.08 -34.65
CA LYS A 192 20.15 -32.06 -35.23
C LYS A 192 19.52 -30.66 -35.21
N ARG A 193 18.17 -30.57 -35.29
CA ARG A 193 17.40 -29.32 -35.30
C ARG A 193 16.76 -28.98 -33.96
N ARG A 194 17.05 -29.77 -32.92
CA ARG A 194 16.57 -29.56 -31.57
C ARG A 194 16.90 -28.15 -31.04
N PRO A 195 18.14 -27.63 -31.16
CA PRO A 195 18.49 -26.34 -30.64
C PRO A 195 17.68 -25.20 -31.31
N GLU A 196 17.44 -25.30 -32.61
CA GLU A 196 16.67 -24.28 -33.35
C GLU A 196 15.20 -24.29 -32.94
N ILE A 197 14.61 -25.46 -32.70
CA ILE A 197 13.22 -25.59 -32.25
C ILE A 197 13.09 -25.06 -30.82
N GLU A 198 14.01 -25.45 -29.93
CA GLU A 198 14.04 -24.97 -28.54
C GLU A 198 14.16 -23.44 -28.48
N LYS A 199 15.10 -22.90 -29.27
CA LYS A 199 15.26 -21.44 -29.38
C LYS A 199 14.01 -20.75 -29.95
N ALA A 200 13.37 -21.33 -30.97
CA ALA A 200 12.15 -20.75 -31.54
C ALA A 200 11.00 -20.68 -30.51
N ILE A 201 10.89 -21.69 -29.63
CA ILE A 201 9.92 -21.66 -28.51
C ILE A 201 10.28 -20.59 -27.51
N ASP A 202 11.55 -20.52 -27.09
CA ASP A 202 12.02 -19.51 -26.12
C ASP A 202 11.81 -18.08 -26.65
N ASP A 203 12.15 -17.84 -27.93
CA ASP A 203 11.96 -16.56 -28.59
C ASP A 203 10.45 -16.20 -28.70
N ALA A 204 9.59 -17.19 -28.98
CA ALA A 204 8.15 -16.98 -29.06
C ALA A 204 7.54 -16.63 -27.69
N VAL A 205 7.97 -17.30 -26.62
CA VAL A 205 7.56 -16.99 -25.25
C VAL A 205 8.05 -15.59 -24.87
N TYR A 206 9.33 -15.28 -25.08
CA TYR A 206 9.92 -14.00 -24.74
C TYR A 206 9.29 -12.82 -25.50
N ASN A 207 9.01 -12.96 -26.78
CA ASN A 207 8.43 -11.89 -27.60
C ASN A 207 6.91 -11.81 -27.50
N GLY A 208 6.23 -12.93 -27.28
CA GLY A 208 4.77 -13.00 -27.21
C GLY A 208 4.21 -12.60 -25.84
N LEU A 209 4.92 -12.93 -24.76
CA LEU A 209 4.44 -12.70 -23.38
C LEU A 209 5.07 -11.48 -22.76
N ARG A 210 4.51 -10.32 -23.09
CA ARG A 210 4.93 -8.99 -22.69
C ARG A 210 4.31 -8.58 -21.35
N LEU A 211 4.85 -9.14 -20.21
CA LEU A 211 4.41 -8.74 -18.86
C LEU A 211 4.65 -7.25 -18.58
N ASP A 212 5.66 -6.65 -19.18
CA ASP A 212 5.93 -5.22 -19.09
C ASP A 212 4.71 -4.37 -19.47
N LYS A 213 3.96 -4.78 -20.52
CA LYS A 213 2.74 -4.10 -20.95
C LYS A 213 1.57 -4.28 -19.97
N GLN A 214 1.53 -5.39 -19.23
CA GLN A 214 0.49 -5.66 -18.24
C GLN A 214 0.80 -4.97 -16.91
N VAL A 215 2.06 -4.97 -16.49
CA VAL A 215 2.48 -4.43 -15.19
C VAL A 215 2.61 -2.90 -15.20
N ARG A 216 2.97 -2.29 -16.33
CA ARG A 216 3.13 -0.83 -16.42
C ARG A 216 1.90 -0.02 -15.97
N PRO A 217 0.65 -0.34 -16.36
CA PRO A 217 -0.52 0.35 -15.83
C PRO A 217 -0.67 0.21 -14.31
N ILE A 218 -0.41 -1.00 -13.77
CA ILE A 218 -0.45 -1.27 -12.33
C ILE A 218 0.59 -0.44 -11.60
N TRP A 219 1.83 -0.39 -12.12
CA TRP A 219 2.92 0.42 -11.58
C TRP A 219 2.57 1.91 -11.51
N LEU A 220 1.95 2.45 -12.55
CA LEU A 220 1.51 3.84 -12.58
C LEU A 220 0.32 4.10 -11.63
N ASP A 221 -0.60 3.15 -11.52
CA ASP A 221 -1.74 3.26 -10.62
C ASP A 221 -1.31 3.19 -9.15
N LEU A 222 -0.28 2.38 -8.82
CA LEU A 222 0.31 2.32 -7.48
C LEU A 222 0.99 3.62 -7.02
N GLN A 223 1.27 4.56 -7.92
CA GLN A 223 1.86 5.86 -7.59
C GLN A 223 0.81 6.96 -7.39
N LYS A 224 -0.47 6.67 -7.63
CA LYS A 224 -1.54 7.65 -7.51
C LYS A 224 -1.95 7.86 -6.06
N PRO A 225 -2.23 9.11 -5.65
CA PRO A 225 -2.77 9.38 -4.33
C PRO A 225 -4.12 8.69 -4.12
N LEU A 226 -4.25 8.00 -2.99
CA LEU A 226 -5.48 7.36 -2.54
C LEU A 226 -6.18 8.28 -1.54
N LEU A 227 -7.45 8.53 -1.75
CA LEU A 227 -8.28 9.32 -0.85
C LEU A 227 -8.69 8.46 0.35
N LEU A 228 -8.22 8.80 1.56
CA LEU A 228 -8.54 8.09 2.81
C LEU A 228 -9.78 8.68 3.50
N ALA A 229 -9.92 10.00 3.52
CA ALA A 229 -11.06 10.69 4.13
C ALA A 229 -11.36 12.00 3.41
N LYS A 230 -12.63 12.43 3.46
CA LYS A 230 -13.09 13.71 2.91
C LYS A 230 -13.42 14.73 4.02
N LYS A 231 -13.80 14.28 5.20
CA LYS A 231 -14.19 15.10 6.36
C LYS A 231 -13.44 14.65 7.60
N PRO A 232 -13.12 15.55 8.54
CA PRO A 232 -13.36 17.01 8.50
C PRO A 232 -12.49 17.73 7.48
N ASP A 233 -11.33 17.19 7.15
CA ASP A 233 -10.43 17.65 6.08
C ASP A 233 -10.11 16.48 5.15
N THR A 234 -9.77 16.79 3.89
CA THR A 234 -9.41 15.77 2.92
C THR A 234 -8.05 15.19 3.25
N LEU A 235 -7.98 13.87 3.45
CA LEU A 235 -6.75 13.13 3.76
C LEU A 235 -6.39 12.21 2.60
N TRP A 236 -5.15 12.30 2.14
CA TRP A 236 -4.58 11.52 1.05
C TRP A 236 -3.45 10.62 1.54
N LEU A 237 -3.38 9.39 1.04
CA LEU A 237 -2.22 8.53 1.11
C LEU A 237 -1.45 8.61 -0.21
N VAL A 238 -0.17 8.92 -0.14
CA VAL A 238 0.71 9.06 -1.32
C VAL A 238 1.77 7.97 -1.28
N PRO A 239 1.61 6.89 -2.04
CA PRO A 239 2.61 5.84 -2.15
C PRO A 239 3.69 6.22 -3.17
N THR A 240 4.92 5.80 -2.92
CA THR A 240 6.07 5.99 -3.78
C THR A 240 6.82 4.66 -3.94
N PRO A 241 6.41 3.80 -4.89
CA PRO A 241 7.06 2.52 -5.10
C PRO A 241 8.44 2.69 -5.73
N PHE A 242 9.41 1.85 -5.33
CA PHE A 242 10.78 1.94 -5.80
C PHE A 242 11.42 0.60 -6.18
N SER A 243 10.88 -0.54 -5.71
CA SER A 243 11.47 -1.86 -5.97
C SER A 243 10.40 -2.93 -6.09
N VAL A 244 10.68 -3.93 -6.93
CA VAL A 244 9.84 -5.12 -7.07
C VAL A 244 10.70 -6.37 -6.99
N ALA A 245 10.23 -7.35 -6.22
CA ALA A 245 10.79 -8.70 -6.17
C ALA A 245 9.75 -9.72 -6.64
N VAL A 246 10.24 -10.78 -7.28
CA VAL A 246 9.41 -11.90 -7.79
C VAL A 246 9.96 -13.19 -7.25
N GLY A 247 9.07 -14.06 -6.77
CA GLY A 247 9.39 -15.41 -6.33
C GLY A 247 9.42 -16.44 -7.47
N GLU A 248 9.64 -17.67 -7.09
CA GLU A 248 9.55 -18.80 -8.02
C GLU A 248 8.11 -19.01 -8.50
N VAL A 249 7.96 -19.30 -9.79
CA VAL A 249 6.65 -19.62 -10.35
C VAL A 249 6.22 -20.99 -9.84
N THR A 250 5.03 -21.06 -9.29
CA THR A 250 4.36 -22.30 -8.89
C THR A 250 3.08 -22.48 -9.70
N GLY A 251 2.43 -23.62 -9.59
CA GLY A 251 1.19 -23.84 -10.34
C GLY A 251 0.56 -25.20 -10.11
N ASN A 252 -0.57 -25.38 -10.76
CA ASN A 252 -1.32 -26.63 -10.88
C ASN A 252 -1.80 -26.80 -12.34
N ASP A 253 -2.71 -27.73 -12.58
CA ASP A 253 -3.22 -28.01 -13.96
C ASP A 253 -4.02 -26.85 -14.58
N GLN A 254 -4.47 -25.88 -13.80
CA GLN A 254 -5.32 -24.79 -14.27
C GLN A 254 -4.67 -23.42 -14.17
N THR A 255 -3.79 -23.23 -13.20
CA THR A 255 -3.24 -21.91 -12.85
C THR A 255 -1.74 -21.93 -12.65
N LEU A 256 -1.11 -20.82 -13.00
CA LEU A 256 0.26 -20.48 -12.64
C LEU A 256 0.22 -19.32 -11.65
N THR A 257 1.05 -19.37 -10.62
CA THR A 257 1.12 -18.38 -9.57
C THR A 257 2.53 -17.83 -9.43
N VAL A 258 2.65 -16.52 -9.47
CA VAL A 258 3.91 -15.79 -9.31
C VAL A 258 3.83 -14.97 -8.03
N PRO A 259 4.58 -15.33 -7.00
CA PRO A 259 4.71 -14.46 -5.81
C PRO A 259 5.39 -13.15 -6.18
N ILE A 260 4.80 -12.03 -5.76
CA ILE A 260 5.36 -10.70 -6.01
C ILE A 260 5.42 -9.91 -4.70
N ARG A 261 6.44 -9.06 -4.56
CA ARG A 261 6.56 -8.10 -3.47
C ARG A 261 7.01 -6.74 -4.04
N VAL A 262 6.20 -5.72 -3.79
CA VAL A 262 6.50 -4.33 -4.14
C VAL A 262 6.91 -3.60 -2.87
N ALA A 263 8.08 -2.94 -2.89
CA ALA A 263 8.53 -2.07 -1.82
C ALA A 263 8.26 -0.62 -2.18
N PHE A 264 7.75 0.16 -1.22
CA PHE A 264 7.38 1.56 -1.43
C PHE A 264 7.40 2.35 -0.13
N TYR A 265 7.60 3.65 -0.24
CA TYR A 265 7.35 4.60 0.84
C TYR A 265 5.91 5.08 0.79
N THR A 266 5.37 5.45 1.96
CA THR A 266 4.06 6.08 2.06
C THR A 266 4.13 7.33 2.92
N LYS A 267 3.37 8.34 2.53
CA LYS A 267 3.15 9.53 3.37
C LYS A 267 1.68 9.95 3.27
N THR A 268 1.18 10.56 4.35
CA THR A 268 -0.14 11.19 4.32
C THR A 268 -0.01 12.69 4.03
N MET A 269 -1.01 13.26 3.38
CA MET A 269 -1.12 14.69 3.10
C MET A 269 -2.56 15.15 3.34
N ILE A 270 -2.71 16.31 4.00
CA ILE A 270 -4.01 16.94 4.26
C ILE A 270 -4.23 18.06 3.23
N GLY A 271 -5.48 18.21 2.77
CA GLY A 271 -5.90 19.28 1.88
C GLY A 271 -6.05 18.90 0.42
N LEU A 272 -5.53 19.71 -0.49
CA LEU A 272 -5.67 19.50 -1.93
C LEU A 272 -5.05 18.19 -2.40
N ARG A 273 -5.63 17.61 -3.47
CA ARG A 273 -5.12 16.37 -4.07
C ARG A 273 -3.67 16.54 -4.50
N PRO A 274 -2.74 15.74 -3.97
CA PRO A 274 -1.35 15.77 -4.38
C PRO A 274 -1.18 15.40 -5.86
N LYS A 275 -0.20 16.02 -6.53
CA LYS A 275 0.18 15.73 -7.92
C LYS A 275 1.61 15.16 -7.91
N PRO A 276 1.81 13.87 -7.61
CA PRO A 276 3.13 13.27 -7.62
C PRO A 276 3.69 13.17 -9.04
N VAL A 277 4.99 13.30 -9.17
CA VAL A 277 5.69 12.99 -10.42
C VAL A 277 5.71 11.48 -10.60
N LEU A 278 5.07 10.97 -11.64
CA LEU A 278 4.96 9.54 -11.90
C LEU A 278 6.24 9.01 -12.56
N ASN A 279 6.80 7.94 -12.01
CA ASN A 279 7.89 7.22 -12.65
C ASN A 279 7.32 6.22 -13.67
N HIS A 280 7.45 6.52 -14.95
CA HIS A 280 6.99 5.67 -16.05
C HIS A 280 7.89 4.46 -16.32
N LYS A 281 9.12 4.45 -15.80
CA LYS A 281 10.07 3.35 -15.96
C LYS A 281 9.78 2.27 -14.93
N LEU A 282 9.54 1.05 -15.41
CA LEU A 282 9.43 -0.11 -14.52
C LEU A 282 10.79 -0.39 -13.86
N PRO A 283 10.82 -0.70 -12.56
CA PRO A 283 12.06 -1.09 -11.89
C PRO A 283 12.55 -2.44 -12.43
N ALA A 284 13.86 -2.68 -12.36
CA ALA A 284 14.40 -4.01 -12.60
C ALA A 284 13.88 -4.98 -11.52
N ILE A 285 13.48 -6.17 -11.97
CA ILE A 285 12.98 -7.21 -11.07
C ILE A 285 14.13 -7.79 -10.24
N ARG A 286 13.92 -7.90 -8.94
CA ARG A 286 14.76 -8.70 -8.05
C ARG A 286 14.17 -10.09 -7.90
N ARG A 287 14.98 -11.12 -7.96
CA ARG A 287 14.57 -12.49 -7.68
C ARG A 287 14.75 -12.78 -6.20
N ASP A 288 13.72 -13.29 -5.56
CA ASP A 288 13.72 -13.67 -4.14
C ASP A 288 13.02 -15.02 -3.99
N LYS A 289 13.76 -16.03 -3.61
CA LYS A 289 13.20 -17.40 -3.50
C LYS A 289 12.13 -17.50 -2.40
N HIS A 290 12.18 -16.65 -1.39
CA HIS A 290 11.34 -16.75 -0.18
C HIS A 290 10.53 -15.48 0.08
N ILE A 291 9.67 -15.11 -0.87
CA ILE A 291 8.77 -13.98 -0.66
C ILE A 291 7.71 -14.33 0.38
N ARG A 292 7.74 -13.66 1.52
CA ARG A 292 6.65 -13.72 2.51
C ARG A 292 5.40 -13.13 1.89
N GLN A 293 4.28 -13.86 1.94
CA GLN A 293 2.99 -13.47 1.37
C GLN A 293 2.19 -12.50 2.28
N THR A 294 2.86 -11.87 3.24
CA THR A 294 2.25 -10.86 4.12
C THR A 294 2.62 -9.46 3.67
N THR A 295 1.62 -8.61 3.57
CA THR A 295 1.76 -7.19 3.31
C THR A 295 1.97 -6.46 4.63
N ASP A 296 3.01 -5.66 4.72
CA ASP A 296 3.36 -4.78 5.84
C ASP A 296 3.38 -3.33 5.33
N LEU A 297 2.32 -2.59 5.62
CA LEU A 297 2.22 -1.19 5.25
C LEU A 297 2.61 -0.33 6.45
N ARG A 298 3.65 0.49 6.29
CA ARG A 298 4.09 1.47 7.28
C ARG A 298 3.81 2.86 6.77
N VAL A 299 2.75 3.44 7.28
CA VAL A 299 2.27 4.75 6.84
C VAL A 299 2.86 5.82 7.75
N MET A 300 3.74 6.65 7.20
CA MET A 300 4.24 7.83 7.87
C MET A 300 3.22 8.96 7.71
N SER A 301 2.71 9.45 8.84
CA SER A 301 1.80 10.57 8.91
C SER A 301 2.49 11.76 9.58
N PHE A 302 2.28 12.95 9.06
CA PHE A 302 2.68 14.19 9.69
C PHE A 302 1.51 15.16 9.66
N ILE A 303 1.15 15.69 10.84
CA ILE A 303 0.10 16.68 11.01
C ILE A 303 0.74 17.93 11.57
N SER A 304 0.68 19.03 10.83
CA SER A 304 1.23 20.31 11.29
C SER A 304 0.40 20.90 12.45
N TYR A 305 1.04 21.66 13.35
CA TYR A 305 0.29 22.39 14.38
C TYR A 305 -0.68 23.40 13.78
N ALA A 306 -0.39 23.94 12.61
CA ALA A 306 -1.31 24.83 11.90
C ALA A 306 -2.63 24.11 11.53
N ASP A 307 -2.53 22.85 11.05
CA ASP A 307 -3.71 22.03 10.73
C ASP A 307 -4.47 21.63 11.99
N ILE A 308 -3.76 21.20 13.03
CA ILE A 308 -4.37 20.87 14.34
C ILE A 308 -5.11 22.08 14.89
N ASN A 309 -4.49 23.25 14.90
CA ASN A 309 -5.10 24.49 15.40
C ASN A 309 -6.35 24.88 14.61
N ARG A 310 -6.36 24.69 13.29
CA ARG A 310 -7.52 24.93 12.44
C ARG A 310 -8.69 23.98 12.79
N ILE A 311 -8.38 22.71 13.02
CA ILE A 311 -9.39 21.69 13.39
C ILE A 311 -9.95 22.01 14.80
N LEU A 312 -9.09 22.26 15.77
CA LEU A 312 -9.50 22.56 17.14
C LEU A 312 -10.30 23.86 17.26
N ALA A 313 -9.90 24.89 16.51
CA ALA A 313 -10.66 26.14 16.46
C ALA A 313 -12.11 25.93 16.01
N ARG A 314 -12.34 25.03 15.04
CA ARG A 314 -13.70 24.68 14.59
C ARG A 314 -14.50 23.89 15.63
N GLN A 315 -13.82 23.08 16.46
CA GLN A 315 -14.48 22.20 17.42
C GLN A 315 -14.68 22.83 18.81
N LEU A 316 -13.75 23.68 19.25
CA LEU A 316 -13.68 24.15 20.62
C LEU A 316 -14.03 25.64 20.80
N LYS A 317 -13.93 26.48 19.76
CA LYS A 317 -14.23 27.91 19.88
C LYS A 317 -15.70 28.14 20.28
N GLY A 318 -15.91 28.87 21.36
CA GLY A 318 -17.25 29.17 21.89
C GLY A 318 -17.89 28.03 22.68
N ARG A 319 -17.18 26.90 22.88
CA ARG A 319 -17.70 25.81 23.70
C ARG A 319 -17.79 26.20 25.15
N LYS A 320 -18.95 25.98 25.72
CA LYS A 320 -19.24 26.22 27.13
C LYS A 320 -19.08 24.92 27.91
N LEU A 321 -18.38 25.01 29.04
CA LEU A 321 -18.14 23.89 29.94
C LEU A 321 -18.76 24.24 31.29
N GLU A 322 -19.64 23.38 31.80
CA GLU A 322 -20.24 23.56 33.12
C GLU A 322 -19.26 23.08 34.20
N LEU A 323 -18.91 23.97 35.08
CA LEU A 323 -18.04 23.73 36.21
C LEU A 323 -18.79 24.00 37.52
N ALA A 324 -18.28 23.51 38.65
CA ALA A 324 -18.91 23.73 39.94
C ALA A 324 -19.03 25.24 40.32
N GLY A 325 -18.15 26.11 39.79
CA GLY A 325 -18.13 27.54 39.98
C GLY A 325 -18.81 28.38 38.90
N GLY A 326 -19.50 27.73 37.92
CA GLY A 326 -20.18 28.43 36.83
C GLY A 326 -19.73 27.99 35.44
N LEU A 327 -20.15 28.74 34.41
CA LEU A 327 -19.83 28.43 33.02
C LEU A 327 -18.43 28.94 32.63
N LEU A 328 -17.57 28.07 32.12
CA LEU A 328 -16.32 28.45 31.48
C LEU A 328 -16.53 28.41 29.95
N THR A 329 -16.12 29.45 29.26
CA THR A 329 -16.20 29.55 27.79
C THR A 329 -14.79 29.51 27.18
N ILE A 330 -14.56 28.60 26.23
CA ILE A 330 -13.30 28.56 25.49
C ILE A 330 -13.39 29.57 24.35
N ASN A 331 -12.58 30.63 24.42
CA ASN A 331 -12.56 31.71 23.43
C ASN A 331 -11.61 31.38 22.27
N LYS A 332 -10.43 30.82 22.58
CA LYS A 332 -9.40 30.45 21.61
C LYS A 332 -8.57 29.30 22.14
N THR A 333 -8.20 28.41 21.26
CA THR A 333 -7.23 27.32 21.52
C THR A 333 -6.05 27.43 20.59
N THR A 334 -4.86 27.08 21.04
CA THR A 334 -3.64 26.99 20.26
C THR A 334 -2.82 25.82 20.78
N VAL A 335 -2.34 24.97 19.85
CA VAL A 335 -1.54 23.79 20.18
C VAL A 335 -0.16 23.94 19.59
N TYR A 336 0.86 23.54 20.36
CA TYR A 336 2.25 23.45 19.95
C TYR A 336 2.95 22.32 20.73
N GLY A 337 4.15 21.93 20.32
CA GLY A 337 4.94 20.90 21.00
C GLY A 337 5.95 21.50 21.95
N GLY A 338 6.31 20.75 22.97
CA GLY A 338 7.41 21.08 23.89
C GLY A 338 7.52 20.04 24.99
N GLN A 339 8.75 19.82 25.48
CA GLN A 339 9.03 18.94 26.61
C GLN A 339 8.41 17.53 26.46
N HIS A 340 8.58 16.93 25.26
CA HIS A 340 8.02 15.62 24.88
C HIS A 340 6.49 15.50 25.02
N ALA A 341 5.77 16.65 24.99
CA ALA A 341 4.33 16.72 25.15
C ALA A 341 3.69 17.65 24.11
N VAL A 342 2.40 17.50 23.94
CA VAL A 342 1.54 18.47 23.27
C VAL A 342 1.12 19.49 24.32
N ILE A 343 1.36 20.76 24.06
CA ILE A 343 0.95 21.89 24.94
C ILE A 343 -0.28 22.52 24.30
N ILE A 344 -1.35 22.61 25.06
CA ILE A 344 -2.62 23.23 24.67
C ILE A 344 -2.78 24.50 25.44
N ARG A 345 -2.74 25.63 24.76
CA ARG A 345 -3.11 26.93 25.29
C ARG A 345 -4.60 27.16 25.08
N ALA A 346 -5.35 27.45 26.13
CA ALA A 346 -6.75 27.83 26.07
C ALA A 346 -6.94 29.22 26.68
N ASP A 347 -7.40 30.18 25.89
CA ASP A 347 -7.87 31.45 26.36
C ASP A 347 -9.35 31.31 26.77
N VAL A 348 -9.66 31.51 28.03
CA VAL A 348 -10.95 31.23 28.64
C VAL A 348 -11.59 32.46 29.26
N GLY A 349 -12.91 32.41 29.39
CA GLY A 349 -13.73 33.41 30.04
C GLY A 349 -14.90 32.78 30.80
N GLY A 350 -15.59 33.54 31.62
CA GLY A 350 -16.66 33.06 32.48
C GLY A 350 -16.19 32.89 33.93
N ALA A 351 -16.43 31.71 34.53
CA ALA A 351 -16.04 31.43 35.91
C ALA A 351 -14.52 31.64 36.16
N VAL A 352 -13.70 31.27 35.17
CA VAL A 352 -12.25 31.55 35.14
C VAL A 352 -11.97 32.44 33.92
N LYS A 353 -11.22 33.52 34.12
CA LYS A 353 -10.78 34.41 33.04
C LYS A 353 -9.25 34.35 32.90
N GLY A 354 -8.77 34.17 31.67
CA GLY A 354 -7.35 34.24 31.41
C GLY A 354 -6.88 33.22 30.38
N THR A 355 -5.61 32.82 30.52
CA THR A 355 -4.96 31.80 29.69
C THR A 355 -4.63 30.62 30.58
N LEU A 356 -4.98 29.42 30.12
CA LEU A 356 -4.65 28.15 30.76
C LEU A 356 -3.75 27.36 29.80
N PHE A 357 -2.72 26.74 30.34
CA PHE A 357 -1.88 25.79 29.60
C PHE A 357 -2.08 24.38 30.15
N PHE A 358 -2.25 23.46 29.24
CA PHE A 358 -2.34 22.04 29.53
C PHE A 358 -1.24 21.33 28.76
N ARG A 359 -0.75 20.26 29.32
CA ARG A 359 0.18 19.32 28.66
C ARG A 359 -0.42 17.94 28.65
N GLY A 360 -0.11 17.18 27.62
CA GLY A 360 -0.54 15.80 27.49
C GLY A 360 0.18 15.08 26.37
N GLN A 361 0.06 13.77 26.35
CA GLN A 361 0.73 12.92 25.37
C GLN A 361 -0.27 12.40 24.33
N PRO A 362 -0.05 12.66 23.04
CA PRO A 362 -0.89 12.08 22.01
C PRO A 362 -0.72 10.57 22.02
N ALA A 363 -1.81 9.86 21.99
CA ALA A 363 -1.86 8.40 22.02
C ALA A 363 -2.97 7.87 21.12
N TYR A 364 -2.90 6.58 20.85
CA TYR A 364 -3.94 5.86 20.16
C TYR A 364 -4.37 4.65 21.00
N ASP A 365 -5.66 4.56 21.21
CA ASP A 365 -6.28 3.41 21.85
C ASP A 365 -6.65 2.37 20.79
N THR A 366 -5.98 1.24 20.82
CA THR A 366 -6.16 0.14 19.85
C THR A 366 -7.50 -0.58 20.02
N LEU A 367 -8.07 -0.60 21.21
CA LEU A 367 -9.34 -1.28 21.49
C LEU A 367 -10.54 -0.50 20.94
N THR A 368 -10.52 0.81 21.19
CA THR A 368 -11.61 1.69 20.75
C THR A 368 -11.36 2.34 19.41
N HIS A 369 -10.15 2.18 18.83
CA HIS A 369 -9.69 2.90 17.64
C HIS A 369 -9.86 4.42 17.77
N THR A 370 -9.39 4.96 18.89
CA THR A 370 -9.55 6.37 19.23
C THR A 370 -8.18 7.06 19.33
N LEU A 371 -8.01 8.15 18.61
CA LEU A 371 -6.93 9.09 18.83
C LEU A 371 -7.30 9.96 20.04
N LEU A 372 -6.41 10.09 20.98
CA LEU A 372 -6.65 10.85 22.20
C LEU A 372 -5.37 11.48 22.73
N VAL A 373 -5.52 12.44 23.64
CA VAL A 373 -4.42 12.96 24.44
C VAL A 373 -4.55 12.32 25.82
N LYS A 374 -3.53 11.58 26.24
CA LYS A 374 -3.44 10.97 27.58
C LYS A 374 -2.73 11.90 28.57
N ASN A 375 -2.96 11.66 29.84
CA ASN A 375 -2.28 12.36 30.92
C ASN A 375 -2.38 13.88 30.74
N ILE A 376 -3.59 14.36 30.37
CA ILE A 376 -3.85 15.79 30.29
C ILE A 376 -3.85 16.32 31.70
N ASP A 377 -3.00 17.31 31.91
CA ASP A 377 -2.89 18.01 33.17
C ASP A 377 -2.54 19.50 32.94
N PHE A 378 -2.76 20.33 33.94
CA PHE A 378 -2.30 21.68 33.90
C PHE A 378 -0.78 21.74 33.81
N ASP A 379 -0.26 22.70 33.07
CA ASP A 379 1.14 23.04 33.18
C ASP A 379 1.44 23.66 34.56
N VAL A 380 2.64 23.42 35.08
CA VAL A 380 3.04 23.79 36.46
C VAL A 380 2.74 25.23 36.80
N GLU A 381 3.03 26.16 35.90
CA GLU A 381 2.75 27.60 36.11
C GLU A 381 1.25 27.88 36.13
N THR A 382 0.44 27.17 35.36
CA THR A 382 -1.02 27.27 35.38
C THR A 382 -1.59 26.76 36.70
N GLU A 383 -1.10 25.58 37.13
CA GLU A 383 -1.48 24.95 38.37
C GLU A 383 -1.20 25.84 39.57
N GLN A 384 0.03 26.39 39.68
CA GLN A 384 0.41 27.32 40.76
C GLN A 384 -0.46 28.57 40.81
N ARG A 385 -0.84 29.12 39.67
CA ARG A 385 -1.71 30.31 39.59
C ARG A 385 -3.14 30.00 39.99
N LEU A 386 -3.65 28.82 39.63
CA LEU A 386 -5.00 28.37 40.04
C LEU A 386 -5.07 28.05 41.51
N LEU A 387 -4.04 27.41 42.07
CA LEU A 387 -3.92 27.17 43.53
C LEU A 387 -3.96 28.46 44.31
N ALA A 388 -3.26 29.50 43.83
CA ALA A 388 -3.23 30.83 44.49
C ALA A 388 -4.59 31.56 44.44
N SER A 389 -5.50 31.17 43.52
CA SER A 389 -6.81 31.82 43.30
C SER A 389 -8.00 31.08 43.90
N ALA A 390 -7.80 30.02 44.69
CA ALA A 390 -8.84 29.14 45.24
C ALA A 390 -9.72 28.41 44.17
N ASP A 391 -9.36 28.50 42.88
CA ASP A 391 -10.08 27.83 41.77
C ASP A 391 -9.62 26.38 41.57
N TRP A 392 -8.81 25.86 42.45
CA TRP A 392 -8.25 24.47 42.41
C TRP A 392 -9.33 23.38 42.36
N LEU A 393 -10.49 23.60 43.00
CA LEU A 393 -11.60 22.64 42.98
C LEU A 393 -12.11 22.30 41.55
N LEU A 394 -11.68 23.07 40.56
CA LEU A 394 -12.05 22.89 39.15
C LEU A 394 -11.10 21.92 38.39
N HIS A 395 -9.95 21.59 39.00
CA HIS A 395 -8.86 20.83 38.36
C HIS A 395 -9.34 19.53 37.69
N ASP A 396 -9.90 18.62 38.47
CA ASP A 396 -10.25 17.27 37.96
C ASP A 396 -11.36 17.32 36.91
N ARG A 397 -12.37 18.17 37.13
CA ARG A 397 -13.47 18.33 36.18
C ARG A 397 -13.05 18.94 34.86
N LEU A 398 -12.12 19.86 34.90
CA LEU A 398 -11.62 20.49 33.68
C LEU A 398 -10.72 19.57 32.88
N ASN A 399 -9.83 18.83 33.57
CA ASN A 399 -9.00 17.82 32.93
C ASN A 399 -9.85 16.72 32.30
N ASP A 400 -10.85 16.19 33.02
CA ASP A 400 -11.79 15.19 32.50
C ASP A 400 -12.57 15.70 31.27
N THR A 401 -13.02 16.95 31.33
CA THR A 401 -13.79 17.53 30.24
C THR A 401 -12.94 17.72 29.00
N LEU A 402 -11.69 18.19 29.16
CA LEU A 402 -10.74 18.31 28.05
C LEU A 402 -10.31 16.95 27.53
N ALA A 403 -10.05 15.99 28.41
CA ALA A 403 -9.74 14.61 28.00
C ALA A 403 -10.86 14.01 27.14
N LYS A 404 -12.13 14.23 27.51
CA LYS A 404 -13.29 13.83 26.71
C LYS A 404 -13.38 14.58 25.38
N ALA A 405 -13.15 15.91 25.40
CA ALA A 405 -13.20 16.75 24.21
C ALA A 405 -12.07 16.46 23.21
N LEU A 406 -10.94 15.93 23.68
CA LEU A 406 -9.78 15.57 22.87
C LEU A 406 -9.73 14.09 22.50
N ARG A 407 -10.87 13.41 22.46
CA ARG A 407 -11.04 12.05 21.96
C ARG A 407 -11.66 12.09 20.57
N PHE A 408 -10.98 11.47 19.61
CA PHE A 408 -11.38 11.43 18.21
C PHE A 408 -11.51 9.96 17.77
N PRO A 409 -12.72 9.36 17.84
CA PRO A 409 -12.93 8.00 17.37
C PRO A 409 -12.72 7.97 15.85
N ILE A 410 -11.86 7.06 15.39
CA ILE A 410 -11.53 6.87 13.96
C ILE A 410 -11.83 5.44 13.48
N ARG A 411 -12.58 4.67 14.29
CA ARG A 411 -12.96 3.28 13.95
C ARG A 411 -13.62 3.19 12.58
N GLU A 412 -14.62 4.02 12.32
CA GLU A 412 -15.35 4.01 11.04
C GLU A 412 -14.44 4.26 9.84
N GLN A 413 -13.46 5.15 9.98
CA GLN A 413 -12.48 5.45 8.94
C GLN A 413 -11.54 4.26 8.69
N ILE A 414 -11.12 3.57 9.76
CA ILE A 414 -10.27 2.38 9.67
C ILE A 414 -11.03 1.22 9.02
N ASP A 415 -12.26 0.95 9.46
CA ASP A 415 -13.09 -0.15 8.96
C ASP A 415 -13.44 0.02 7.48
N LYS A 416 -13.51 1.24 6.99
CA LYS A 416 -13.74 1.56 5.57
C LYS A 416 -12.50 1.46 4.68
N LEU A 417 -11.28 1.41 5.23
CA LEU A 417 -10.05 1.41 4.45
C LEU A 417 -9.96 0.26 3.44
N PRO A 418 -10.27 -1.01 3.79
CA PRO A 418 -10.25 -2.11 2.82
C PRO A 418 -11.14 -1.83 1.61
N THR A 419 -12.38 -1.44 1.85
CA THR A 419 -13.36 -1.10 0.79
C THR A 419 -12.92 0.10 -0.06
N LEU A 420 -12.29 1.12 0.55
CA LEU A 420 -11.77 2.27 -0.17
C LEU A 420 -10.61 1.88 -1.08
N ILE A 421 -9.72 0.99 -0.62
CA ILE A 421 -8.61 0.48 -1.41
C ILE A 421 -9.13 -0.35 -2.59
N ASP A 422 -10.07 -1.26 -2.33
CA ASP A 422 -10.70 -2.11 -3.34
C ASP A 422 -11.42 -1.28 -4.42
N THR A 423 -12.29 -0.36 -4.01
CA THR A 423 -12.98 0.56 -4.93
C THR A 423 -12.01 1.44 -5.74
N ALA A 424 -10.91 1.90 -5.13
CA ALA A 424 -9.90 2.68 -5.84
C ALA A 424 -9.15 1.83 -6.85
N PHE A 425 -8.88 0.56 -6.52
CA PHE A 425 -8.26 -0.40 -7.42
C PHE A 425 -9.19 -0.75 -8.61
N GLU A 426 -10.46 -1.06 -8.37
CA GLU A 426 -11.45 -1.36 -9.40
C GLU A 426 -11.62 -0.22 -10.42
N ARG A 427 -11.64 1.03 -9.95
CA ARG A 427 -11.74 2.23 -10.80
C ARG A 427 -10.47 2.54 -11.57
N ALA A 428 -9.34 1.98 -11.17
CA ALA A 428 -8.08 2.15 -11.84
C ALA A 428 -8.00 1.30 -13.11
N LYS A 429 -7.03 1.62 -14.00
CA LYS A 429 -6.78 0.82 -15.21
C LYS A 429 -6.39 -0.63 -14.88
N ALA A 430 -5.72 -0.82 -13.75
CA ALA A 430 -5.33 -2.13 -13.25
C ALA A 430 -6.55 -2.99 -12.90
N GLY A 431 -7.56 -2.48 -12.24
CA GLY A 431 -8.75 -3.21 -11.81
C GLY A 431 -9.64 -3.69 -12.95
N ARG A 432 -9.54 -3.08 -14.14
CA ARG A 432 -10.26 -3.57 -15.33
C ARG A 432 -9.78 -4.96 -15.80
N LYS A 433 -8.54 -5.31 -15.48
CA LYS A 433 -7.89 -6.55 -15.93
C LYS A 433 -7.56 -7.51 -14.80
N ASN A 434 -7.66 -7.05 -13.57
CA ASN A 434 -7.26 -7.81 -12.39
C ASN A 434 -8.28 -7.63 -11.28
N ASP A 435 -8.41 -8.63 -10.41
CA ASP A 435 -9.10 -8.53 -9.12
C ASP A 435 -8.05 -8.40 -8.01
N LEU A 436 -8.41 -7.66 -6.97
CA LEU A 436 -7.65 -7.52 -5.74
C LEU A 436 -8.49 -8.06 -4.59
N ASP A 437 -8.02 -9.11 -3.93
CA ASP A 437 -8.64 -9.64 -2.73
C ASP A 437 -7.87 -9.18 -1.49
N ILE A 438 -8.52 -8.50 -0.54
CA ILE A 438 -7.96 -8.11 0.75
C ILE A 438 -8.57 -9.03 1.82
N LEU A 439 -7.76 -9.98 2.33
CA LEU A 439 -8.25 -11.08 3.15
C LEU A 439 -8.21 -10.81 4.65
N ALA A 440 -7.29 -9.97 5.11
CA ALA A 440 -7.16 -9.61 6.53
C ALA A 440 -6.64 -8.18 6.62
N PHE A 441 -7.09 -7.45 7.62
CA PHE A 441 -6.68 -6.07 7.83
C PHE A 441 -6.54 -5.82 9.33
N GLN A 442 -5.31 -5.56 9.78
CA GLN A 442 -5.01 -5.22 11.16
C GLN A 442 -4.24 -3.90 11.22
N PHE A 443 -4.74 -2.97 12.01
CA PHE A 443 -4.15 -1.66 12.19
C PHE A 443 -3.48 -1.57 13.55
N VAL A 444 -2.17 -1.24 13.57
CA VAL A 444 -1.37 -1.13 14.79
C VAL A 444 -0.56 0.17 14.74
N PRO A 445 -0.83 1.16 15.60
CA PRO A 445 0.05 2.31 15.74
C PRO A 445 1.38 1.86 16.36
N GLN A 446 2.48 2.40 15.86
CA GLN A 446 3.80 2.00 16.35
C GLN A 446 4.49 3.12 17.13
N MET A 447 4.52 4.32 16.59
CA MET A 447 5.28 5.44 17.16
C MET A 447 4.54 6.75 16.94
N ILE A 448 4.60 7.61 17.93
CA ILE A 448 4.16 9.00 17.83
C ILE A 448 5.30 9.87 18.35
N ALA A 449 5.66 10.93 17.64
CA ALA A 449 6.74 11.83 18.01
C ALA A 449 6.27 13.29 17.91
N ILE A 450 6.59 14.07 18.94
CA ILE A 450 6.35 15.51 19.04
C ILE A 450 7.49 16.23 18.34
N ARG A 451 7.20 16.92 17.23
CA ARG A 451 8.18 17.64 16.43
C ARG A 451 7.99 19.15 16.56
N PRO A 452 8.99 19.99 16.20
CA PRO A 452 8.84 21.45 16.27
C PRO A 452 7.64 21.99 15.49
N ASN A 453 7.31 21.37 14.35
CA ASN A 453 6.30 21.88 13.41
C ASN A 453 4.97 21.12 13.46
N GLY A 454 4.87 20.03 14.26
CA GLY A 454 3.69 19.18 14.29
C GLY A 454 3.93 17.85 14.99
N ILE A 455 3.01 16.92 14.78
CA ILE A 455 3.05 15.56 15.31
C ILE A 455 3.36 14.60 14.17
N GLN A 456 4.38 13.79 14.34
CA GLN A 456 4.71 12.69 13.44
C GLN A 456 4.20 11.39 14.03
N ALA A 457 3.58 10.54 13.21
CA ALA A 457 3.10 9.23 13.64
C ALA A 457 3.42 8.19 12.58
N MET A 458 3.86 7.01 13.03
CA MET A 458 4.01 5.84 12.18
C MET A 458 2.93 4.82 12.52
N LEU A 459 2.16 4.45 11.51
CA LEU A 459 1.07 3.50 11.58
C LEU A 459 1.47 2.25 10.80
N LYS A 460 1.26 1.07 11.37
CA LYS A 460 1.49 -0.20 10.71
C LYS A 460 0.15 -0.84 10.39
N VAL A 461 0.00 -1.31 9.15
CA VAL A 461 -1.14 -2.12 8.72
C VAL A 461 -0.62 -3.45 8.21
N GLU A 462 -1.07 -4.52 8.81
CA GLU A 462 -0.81 -5.88 8.35
C GLU A 462 -2.03 -6.41 7.60
N THR A 463 -1.79 -6.94 6.41
CA THR A 463 -2.86 -7.48 5.58
C THR A 463 -2.34 -8.62 4.70
N LYS A 464 -3.25 -9.46 4.22
CA LYS A 464 -2.97 -10.43 3.16
C LYS A 464 -3.73 -9.99 1.92
N VAL A 465 -3.01 -9.91 0.80
CA VAL A 465 -3.61 -9.55 -0.49
C VAL A 465 -3.32 -10.62 -1.53
N ALA A 466 -4.25 -10.80 -2.46
CA ALA A 466 -4.07 -11.65 -3.62
C ALA A 466 -4.52 -10.91 -4.88
N PHE A 467 -3.78 -11.09 -5.97
CA PHE A 467 -4.11 -10.54 -7.28
C PHE A 467 -4.49 -11.66 -8.24
N LYS A 468 -5.63 -11.52 -8.89
CA LYS A 468 -6.13 -12.47 -9.88
C LYS A 468 -6.19 -11.80 -11.25
N VAL A 469 -5.44 -12.29 -12.21
CA VAL A 469 -5.46 -11.76 -13.57
C VAL A 469 -6.67 -12.32 -14.32
N LYS A 470 -7.61 -11.44 -14.69
CA LYS A 470 -8.82 -11.80 -15.47
C LYS A 470 -8.50 -12.07 -16.93
N ARG A 471 -7.58 -11.29 -17.50
CA ARG A 471 -7.22 -11.36 -18.91
C ARG A 471 -5.75 -10.94 -19.11
N LEU A 472 -4.97 -11.82 -19.72
CA LEU A 472 -3.58 -11.56 -20.13
C LEU A 472 -3.48 -10.68 -21.38
#